data_bb1911e848c974578995bcae28a7ea0a
#
_entry.id   bb1911e848c974578995bcae28a7ea0a
#
_cell.length_a   1.000
_cell.length_b   1.000
_cell.length_c   1.000
_cell.angle_alpha   90.00
_cell.angle_beta   90.00
_cell.angle_gamma   90.00
#
_symmetry.space_group_name_H-M   'P 1'
#
loop_
_entity.id
_entity.type
_entity.pdbx_description
1 polymer ?
#
loop_
_entity_poly.entity_id
_entity_poly.type
_entity_poly.pdbx_seq_one_letter_code
_entity_poly.pdbx_strand_id
1 'polypeptide(L)'
;MNDISKVRSIATILIAIVLCLPLWAALQEKTAEKPASAAAQAAKPGAAEMERLKFYLGEWDYTETYPNGAKNSGVYTSKLGPGGNSLINTFHSQGPVGDFEGLLLMTWDAKEKTYKAYVFGNDFPGALVQTGQFEGDALVYRSEIAAQGATIKLRNVTRLTAPGKLESEQYMAMKDAPEKLFVHVEAKKR
;
A
#
# COMPACT_ATOMS: atom_id res chain seq x y z
N MET A 1 -10.90 -11.74 -53.13
CA MET A 1 -11.48 -10.58 -53.87
C MET A 1 -12.21 -9.73 -52.89
N ASN A 2 -11.45 -8.76 -52.41
CA ASN A 2 -11.78 -7.33 -52.33
C ASN A 2 -12.97 -6.93 -51.47
N ASP A 3 -12.70 -6.35 -50.30
CA ASP A 3 -12.98 -4.92 -50.23
C ASP A 3 -12.19 -4.25 -49.07
N ILE A 4 -11.08 -3.63 -49.48
CA ILE A 4 -10.31 -2.70 -48.66
C ILE A 4 -10.68 -1.31 -49.13
N SER A 5 -11.78 -0.77 -48.64
CA SER A 5 -12.07 0.63 -48.95
C SER A 5 -13.17 1.23 -48.08
N LYS A 6 -12.96 1.38 -46.78
CA LYS A 6 -13.76 2.35 -45.97
C LYS A 6 -13.07 2.71 -44.66
N VAL A 7 -11.81 3.14 -44.73
CA VAL A 7 -11.18 3.88 -43.61
C VAL A 7 -10.48 5.07 -44.19
N ARG A 8 -11.25 6.08 -44.55
CA ARG A 8 -10.73 7.43 -44.80
C ARG A 8 -11.84 8.42 -44.47
N SER A 9 -11.53 9.30 -43.57
CA SER A 9 -12.21 10.56 -43.29
C SER A 9 -12.72 10.69 -41.87
N ILE A 10 -11.87 11.01 -40.94
CA ILE A 10 -12.14 11.98 -39.86
C ILE A 10 -10.74 12.57 -39.49
N ALA A 11 -10.27 13.43 -40.30
CA ALA A 11 -9.24 14.38 -39.94
C ALA A 11 -9.61 15.67 -40.63
N THR A 12 -10.02 16.65 -39.86
CA THR A 12 -9.94 18.07 -40.16
C THR A 12 -11.10 18.82 -39.47
N ILE A 13 -10.94 19.17 -38.21
CA ILE A 13 -11.47 20.42 -37.71
C ILE A 13 -10.35 21.04 -36.87
N LEU A 14 -9.59 21.82 -37.59
CA LEU A 14 -8.56 22.68 -37.05
C LEU A 14 -9.04 24.13 -37.23
N ILE A 15 -8.97 24.88 -36.14
CA ILE A 15 -8.62 26.32 -36.08
C ILE A 15 -9.64 27.32 -36.63
N ALA A 16 -10.17 28.08 -35.71
CA ALA A 16 -10.25 29.54 -35.80
C ALA A 16 -10.76 30.13 -34.49
N ILE A 17 -9.88 30.44 -33.55
CA ILE A 17 -10.17 31.51 -32.58
C ILE A 17 -9.04 32.51 -32.70
N VAL A 18 -9.28 33.45 -33.58
CA VAL A 18 -8.54 34.68 -33.79
C VAL A 18 -8.80 35.62 -32.62
N LEU A 19 -7.73 36.10 -32.03
CA LEU A 19 -7.50 37.41 -31.42
C LEU A 19 -8.71 38.35 -31.36
N CYS A 20 -9.19 38.60 -30.14
CA CYS A 20 -9.74 39.89 -29.76
C CYS A 20 -9.13 40.24 -28.40
N LEU A 21 -8.09 41.04 -28.45
CA LEU A 21 -7.66 41.87 -27.34
C LEU A 21 -8.47 43.13 -27.37
N PRO A 22 -9.11 43.52 -26.26
CA PRO A 22 -9.27 44.92 -25.94
C PRO A 22 -8.41 45.30 -24.75
N LEU A 23 -7.65 46.34 -24.96
CA LEU A 23 -7.06 47.21 -23.99
C LEU A 23 -8.04 47.51 -22.84
N TRP A 24 -7.72 46.99 -21.65
CA TRP A 24 -8.13 47.56 -20.39
C TRP A 24 -6.92 47.70 -19.50
N ALA A 25 -6.15 48.71 -19.81
CA ALA A 25 -5.24 49.31 -18.87
C ALA A 25 -6.00 50.39 -18.08
N ALA A 26 -5.68 50.46 -16.80
CA ALA A 26 -6.02 51.47 -15.83
C ALA A 26 -7.32 51.23 -15.02
N LEU A 27 -7.07 50.69 -13.87
CA LEU A 27 -7.40 51.11 -12.51
C LEU A 27 -7.22 49.92 -11.55
N GLN A 28 -5.99 49.58 -11.28
CA GLN A 28 -5.73 48.77 -10.07
C GLN A 28 -5.52 49.75 -8.92
N GLU A 29 -6.60 50.04 -8.23
CA GLU A 29 -6.51 50.46 -6.84
C GLU A 29 -5.80 49.33 -6.06
N LYS A 30 -4.68 49.72 -5.49
CA LYS A 30 -3.86 48.93 -4.61
C LYS A 30 -4.60 48.70 -3.29
N THR A 31 -5.57 47.79 -3.32
CA THR A 31 -6.12 47.20 -2.10
C THR A 31 -5.02 46.31 -1.55
N ALA A 32 -4.39 46.75 -0.46
CA ALA A 32 -3.47 45.96 0.31
C ALA A 32 -4.20 44.69 0.75
N GLU A 33 -3.94 43.62 0.04
CA GLU A 33 -4.40 42.27 0.41
C GLU A 33 -3.75 41.93 1.75
N LYS A 34 -4.57 42.03 2.80
CA LYS A 34 -4.25 41.48 4.12
C LYS A 34 -3.84 40.02 3.87
N PRO A 35 -2.62 39.58 4.33
CA PRO A 35 -2.21 38.21 4.10
C PRO A 35 -3.32 37.31 4.63
N ALA A 36 -3.92 36.54 3.73
CA ALA A 36 -4.89 35.54 4.09
C ALA A 36 -4.22 34.65 5.15
N SER A 37 -4.77 34.71 6.36
CA SER A 37 -4.44 33.79 7.44
C SER A 37 -4.40 32.41 6.81
N ALA A 38 -3.24 31.73 6.91
CA ALA A 38 -3.11 30.37 6.49
C ALA A 38 -4.19 29.57 7.21
N ALA A 39 -5.32 29.39 6.55
CA ALA A 39 -6.39 28.54 7.06
C ALA A 39 -5.73 27.20 7.31
N ALA A 40 -5.66 26.79 8.58
CA ALA A 40 -5.12 25.53 8.98
C ALA A 40 -5.82 24.48 8.12
N GLN A 41 -5.07 23.92 7.18
CA GLN A 41 -5.62 22.94 6.23
C GLN A 41 -6.11 21.78 7.09
N ALA A 42 -7.42 21.56 7.11
CA ALA A 42 -8.01 20.48 7.89
C ALA A 42 -7.26 19.19 7.57
N ALA A 43 -6.76 18.53 8.61
CA ALA A 43 -5.98 17.32 8.45
C ALA A 43 -6.81 16.32 7.63
N LYS A 44 -6.20 15.73 6.62
CA LYS A 44 -6.87 14.71 5.79
C LYS A 44 -7.33 13.56 6.69
N PRO A 45 -8.57 13.04 6.51
CA PRO A 45 -9.02 11.86 7.26
C PRO A 45 -8.01 10.71 7.13
N GLY A 46 -7.60 10.12 8.25
CA GLY A 46 -6.63 9.03 8.28
C GLY A 46 -5.16 9.44 8.24
N ALA A 47 -4.83 10.73 8.21
CA ALA A 47 -3.43 11.17 8.17
C ALA A 47 -2.63 10.74 9.41
N ALA A 48 -3.24 10.78 10.60
CA ALA A 48 -2.60 10.36 11.84
C ALA A 48 -2.36 8.85 11.87
N GLU A 49 -3.31 8.07 11.37
CA GLU A 49 -3.20 6.62 11.25
C GLU A 49 -2.11 6.22 10.26
N MET A 50 -2.06 6.89 9.11
CA MET A 50 -1.01 6.64 8.12
C MET A 50 0.38 7.07 8.62
N GLU A 51 0.46 8.09 9.47
CA GLU A 51 1.72 8.48 10.13
C GLU A 51 2.30 7.34 10.96
N ARG A 52 1.46 6.58 11.65
CA ARG A 52 1.87 5.42 12.44
C ARG A 52 2.51 4.30 11.61
N LEU A 53 2.25 4.23 10.31
CA LEU A 53 2.83 3.23 9.41
C LEU A 53 4.20 3.65 8.85
N LYS A 54 4.66 4.88 9.08
CA LYS A 54 5.91 5.38 8.47
C LYS A 54 7.17 4.64 8.90
N PHE A 55 7.13 3.90 9.98
CA PHE A 55 8.26 3.05 10.39
C PHE A 55 8.60 1.98 9.34
N TYR A 56 7.65 1.59 8.48
CA TYR A 56 7.91 0.67 7.37
C TYR A 56 8.71 1.31 6.23
N LEU A 57 8.69 2.64 6.06
CA LEU A 57 9.30 3.31 4.91
C LEU A 57 10.77 2.99 4.73
N GLY A 58 11.19 2.80 3.48
CA GLY A 58 12.57 2.57 3.07
C GLY A 58 12.82 1.18 2.51
N GLU A 59 14.09 0.81 2.46
CA GLU A 59 14.55 -0.49 1.99
C GLU A 59 15.02 -1.34 3.16
N TRP A 60 14.71 -2.61 3.11
CA TRP A 60 14.93 -3.54 4.19
C TRP A 60 15.44 -4.87 3.66
N ASP A 61 16.44 -5.42 4.35
CA ASP A 61 16.79 -6.83 4.24
C ASP A 61 15.99 -7.61 5.26
N TYR A 62 15.43 -8.77 4.89
CA TYR A 62 14.71 -9.60 5.82
C TYR A 62 15.05 -11.09 5.68
N THR A 63 14.81 -11.81 6.76
CA THR A 63 14.94 -13.27 6.83
C THR A 63 13.63 -13.85 7.35
N GLU A 64 13.10 -14.81 6.63
CA GLU A 64 11.99 -15.67 7.05
C GLU A 64 12.53 -16.92 7.68
N THR A 65 12.06 -17.28 8.86
CA THR A 65 12.40 -18.53 9.54
C THR A 65 11.14 -19.35 9.73
N TYR A 66 11.11 -20.52 9.18
CA TYR A 66 9.99 -21.45 9.23
C TYR A 66 10.13 -22.43 10.40
N PRO A 67 9.04 -23.07 10.90
CA PRO A 67 9.07 -23.97 12.05
C PRO A 67 9.99 -25.18 11.89
N ASN A 68 10.27 -25.60 10.66
CA ASN A 68 11.22 -26.68 10.35
C ASN A 68 12.68 -26.22 10.32
N GLY A 69 12.96 -24.95 10.64
CA GLY A 69 14.29 -24.37 10.61
C GLY A 69 14.76 -23.88 9.24
N ALA A 70 13.99 -24.09 8.17
CA ALA A 70 14.32 -23.55 6.85
C ALA A 70 14.27 -22.01 6.88
N LYS A 71 15.13 -21.38 6.08
CA LYS A 71 15.22 -19.92 6.01
C LYS A 71 15.20 -19.46 4.56
N ASN A 72 14.37 -18.46 4.28
CA ASN A 72 14.48 -17.64 3.08
C ASN A 72 15.06 -16.27 3.45
N SER A 73 15.72 -15.64 2.51
CA SER A 73 16.19 -14.25 2.66
C SER A 73 15.63 -13.39 1.54
N GLY A 74 15.35 -12.16 1.84
CA GLY A 74 14.71 -11.29 0.88
C GLY A 74 14.95 -9.81 1.13
N VAL A 75 14.36 -9.04 0.25
CA VAL A 75 14.34 -7.57 0.34
C VAL A 75 12.91 -7.08 0.20
N TYR A 76 12.57 -6.01 0.91
CA TYR A 76 11.37 -5.27 0.60
C TYR A 76 11.65 -3.77 0.55
N THR A 77 10.89 -3.10 -0.29
CA THR A 77 10.91 -1.64 -0.43
C THR A 77 9.55 -1.10 -0.09
N SER A 78 9.50 -0.12 0.80
CA SER A 78 8.27 0.52 1.24
C SER A 78 8.30 2.01 0.93
N LYS A 79 7.25 2.51 0.27
CA LYS A 79 7.08 3.92 -0.09
C LYS A 79 5.64 4.38 0.11
N LEU A 80 5.47 5.69 0.27
CA LEU A 80 4.13 6.27 0.27
C LEU A 80 3.49 6.18 -1.12
N GLY A 81 2.25 5.78 -1.15
CA GLY A 81 1.40 5.86 -2.32
C GLY A 81 0.89 7.28 -2.59
N PRO A 82 0.07 7.46 -3.63
CA PRO A 82 -0.44 8.76 -4.02
C PRO A 82 -1.09 9.53 -2.88
N GLY A 83 -0.66 10.78 -2.69
CA GLY A 83 -1.22 11.66 -1.65
C GLY A 83 -0.89 11.25 -0.21
N GLY A 84 -0.04 10.24 0.01
CA GLY A 84 0.32 9.75 1.34
C GLY A 84 -0.77 8.94 2.04
N ASN A 85 -1.81 8.51 1.32
CA ASN A 85 -2.97 7.80 1.88
C ASN A 85 -2.79 6.27 1.90
N SER A 86 -1.65 5.77 1.45
CA SER A 86 -1.30 4.36 1.47
C SER A 86 0.21 4.16 1.60
N LEU A 87 0.61 2.97 2.00
CA LEU A 87 1.95 2.44 1.85
C LEU A 87 1.93 1.36 0.77
N ILE A 88 2.92 1.38 -0.09
CA ILE A 88 3.13 0.39 -1.14
C ILE A 88 4.45 -0.30 -0.83
N ASN A 89 4.39 -1.58 -0.52
CA ASN A 89 5.54 -2.43 -0.30
C ASN A 89 5.67 -3.41 -1.46
N THR A 90 6.85 -3.51 -2.04
CA THR A 90 7.23 -4.62 -2.93
C THR A 90 8.20 -5.51 -2.19
N PHE A 91 8.05 -6.80 -2.29
CA PHE A 91 8.90 -7.76 -1.61
C PHE A 91 9.31 -8.89 -2.54
N HIS A 92 10.49 -9.42 -2.27
CA HIS A 92 11.01 -10.62 -2.91
C HIS A 92 11.85 -11.39 -1.89
N SER A 93 11.58 -12.68 -1.73
CA SER A 93 12.43 -13.59 -0.95
C SER A 93 12.67 -14.88 -1.71
N GLN A 94 13.79 -15.49 -1.42
CA GLN A 94 14.19 -16.76 -2.03
C GLN A 94 14.90 -17.66 -1.02
N GLY A 95 14.79 -18.96 -1.21
CA GLY A 95 15.45 -19.96 -0.36
C GLY A 95 14.84 -21.33 -0.52
N PRO A 96 15.14 -22.25 0.41
CA PRO A 96 14.68 -23.65 0.35
C PRO A 96 13.16 -23.84 0.34
N VAL A 97 12.38 -22.84 0.83
CA VAL A 97 10.94 -22.92 0.89
C VAL A 97 10.28 -22.51 -0.44
N GLY A 98 10.96 -21.69 -1.22
CA GLY A 98 10.49 -21.19 -2.52
C GLY A 98 10.99 -19.80 -2.82
N ASP A 99 10.54 -19.32 -3.97
CA ASP A 99 10.80 -17.97 -4.47
C ASP A 99 9.48 -17.20 -4.42
N PHE A 100 9.40 -16.19 -3.55
CA PHE A 100 8.19 -15.41 -3.30
C PHE A 100 8.41 -13.95 -3.68
N GLU A 101 7.53 -13.44 -4.50
CA GLU A 101 7.50 -12.01 -4.79
C GLU A 101 6.07 -11.48 -4.75
N GLY A 102 5.93 -10.21 -4.44
CA GLY A 102 4.62 -9.62 -4.41
C GLY A 102 4.59 -8.16 -4.04
N LEU A 103 3.36 -7.71 -3.86
CA LEU A 103 3.03 -6.35 -3.49
C LEU A 103 2.07 -6.36 -2.29
N LEU A 104 2.35 -5.53 -1.30
CA LEU A 104 1.47 -5.27 -0.17
C LEU A 104 1.09 -3.79 -0.19
N LEU A 105 -0.20 -3.51 -0.33
CA LEU A 105 -0.77 -2.17 -0.20
C LEU A 105 -1.43 -2.05 1.17
N MET A 106 -0.99 -1.09 1.99
CA MET A 106 -1.63 -0.78 3.28
C MET A 106 -2.28 0.60 3.23
N THR A 107 -3.49 0.72 3.79
CA THR A 107 -4.22 1.98 3.87
C THR A 107 -5.10 2.02 5.12
N TRP A 108 -5.61 3.19 5.47
CA TRP A 108 -6.60 3.37 6.52
C TRP A 108 -8.00 3.49 5.94
N ASP A 109 -8.91 2.68 6.43
CA ASP A 109 -10.35 2.82 6.15
C ASP A 109 -11.00 3.66 7.25
N ALA A 110 -11.30 4.92 6.94
CA ALA A 110 -11.88 5.86 7.88
C ALA A 110 -13.32 5.50 8.29
N LYS A 111 -14.05 4.77 7.45
CA LYS A 111 -15.41 4.33 7.72
C LYS A 111 -15.42 3.17 8.72
N GLU A 112 -14.58 2.19 8.49
CA GLU A 112 -14.47 1.01 9.35
C GLU A 112 -13.51 1.22 10.53
N LYS A 113 -12.76 2.33 10.53
CA LYS A 113 -11.73 2.67 11.52
C LYS A 113 -10.71 1.53 11.69
N THR A 114 -10.23 1.01 10.57
CA THR A 114 -9.29 -0.11 10.55
C THR A 114 -8.26 0.08 9.44
N TYR A 115 -7.08 -0.50 9.62
CA TYR A 115 -6.15 -0.65 8.52
C TYR A 115 -6.60 -1.77 7.60
N LYS A 116 -6.45 -1.56 6.29
CA LYS A 116 -6.64 -2.58 5.27
C LYS A 116 -5.29 -2.89 4.64
N ALA A 117 -5.03 -4.16 4.44
CA ALA A 117 -3.88 -4.65 3.71
C ALA A 117 -4.35 -5.52 2.55
N TYR A 118 -3.81 -5.26 1.36
CA TYR A 118 -4.07 -6.02 0.14
C TYR A 118 -2.75 -6.62 -0.30
N VAL A 119 -2.65 -7.93 -0.21
CA VAL A 119 -1.43 -8.68 -0.58
C VAL A 119 -1.67 -9.37 -1.91
N PHE A 120 -0.74 -9.19 -2.83
CA PHE A 120 -0.67 -9.89 -4.12
C PHE A 120 0.65 -10.63 -4.15
N GLY A 121 0.61 -11.91 -4.38
CA GLY A 121 1.80 -12.77 -4.45
C GLY A 121 1.80 -13.64 -5.69
N ASN A 122 2.97 -14.16 -6.03
CA ASN A 122 3.13 -15.10 -7.11
C ASN A 122 2.68 -16.53 -6.75
N ASP A 123 2.40 -16.79 -5.48
CA ASP A 123 2.05 -18.09 -4.91
C ASP A 123 0.53 -18.31 -4.74
N PHE A 124 -0.30 -17.28 -4.97
CA PHE A 124 -1.75 -17.39 -4.95
C PHE A 124 -2.42 -16.42 -5.93
N PRO A 125 -3.57 -16.79 -6.51
CA PRO A 125 -4.30 -15.91 -7.42
C PRO A 125 -5.12 -14.87 -6.65
N GLY A 126 -5.18 -13.64 -7.19
CA GLY A 126 -6.00 -12.55 -6.67
C GLY A 126 -5.33 -11.80 -5.53
N ALA A 127 -6.13 -11.18 -4.67
CA ALA A 127 -5.67 -10.43 -3.52
C ALA A 127 -6.10 -11.09 -2.21
N LEU A 128 -5.16 -11.27 -1.29
CA LEU A 128 -5.46 -11.54 0.10
C LEU A 128 -5.78 -10.20 0.79
N VAL A 129 -7.01 -10.06 1.29
CA VAL A 129 -7.44 -8.86 2.02
C VAL A 129 -7.39 -9.11 3.52
N GLN A 130 -6.71 -8.24 4.24
CA GLN A 130 -6.57 -8.31 5.69
C GLN A 130 -7.08 -7.03 6.34
N THR A 131 -7.63 -7.16 7.54
CA THR A 131 -7.98 -6.04 8.41
C THR A 131 -7.05 -5.96 9.60
N GLY A 132 -6.65 -4.76 9.99
CA GLY A 132 -5.64 -4.58 11.03
C GLY A 132 -5.93 -3.46 12.01
N GLN A 133 -5.38 -3.63 13.20
CA GLN A 133 -5.38 -2.64 14.28
C GLN A 133 -4.03 -2.67 15.00
N PHE A 134 -3.69 -1.56 15.63
CA PHE A 134 -2.62 -1.57 16.62
C PHE A 134 -3.13 -2.13 17.94
N GLU A 135 -2.49 -3.18 18.41
CA GLU A 135 -2.68 -3.79 19.73
C GLU A 135 -1.42 -3.48 20.56
N GLY A 136 -1.48 -2.42 21.37
CA GLY A 136 -0.28 -1.85 21.98
C GLY A 136 0.65 -1.25 20.93
N ASP A 137 1.88 -1.73 20.89
CA ASP A 137 2.93 -1.36 19.94
C ASP A 137 2.96 -2.23 18.68
N ALA A 138 2.18 -3.31 18.64
CA ALA A 138 2.10 -4.22 17.51
C ALA A 138 0.99 -3.84 16.54
N LEU A 139 1.30 -3.83 15.25
CA LEU A 139 0.29 -3.83 14.20
C LEU A 139 -0.14 -5.27 13.92
N VAL A 140 -1.41 -5.57 14.15
CA VAL A 140 -1.96 -6.92 14.01
C VAL A 140 -2.97 -6.95 12.89
N TYR A 141 -2.68 -7.70 11.83
CA TYR A 141 -3.59 -7.98 10.73
C TYR A 141 -4.23 -9.35 10.88
N ARG A 142 -5.50 -9.45 10.47
CA ARG A 142 -6.26 -10.72 10.44
C ARG A 142 -6.98 -10.87 9.12
N SER A 143 -7.09 -12.11 8.66
CA SER A 143 -7.91 -12.47 7.49
C SER A 143 -8.39 -13.91 7.60
N GLU A 144 -9.44 -14.19 6.84
CA GLU A 144 -9.95 -15.53 6.60
C GLU A 144 -9.99 -15.77 5.11
N ILE A 145 -9.48 -16.90 4.66
CA ILE A 145 -9.52 -17.33 3.27
C ILE A 145 -10.19 -18.70 3.17
N ALA A 146 -11.05 -18.84 2.17
CA ALA A 146 -11.60 -20.14 1.82
C ALA A 146 -10.67 -20.84 0.82
N ALA A 147 -10.12 -21.97 1.18
CA ALA A 147 -9.25 -22.76 0.30
C ALA A 147 -9.62 -24.24 0.40
N GLN A 148 -9.83 -24.88 -0.74
CA GLN A 148 -10.10 -26.32 -0.83
C GLN A 148 -11.22 -26.81 0.12
N GLY A 149 -12.28 -26.01 0.28
CA GLY A 149 -13.42 -26.33 1.15
C GLY A 149 -13.15 -26.17 2.65
N ALA A 150 -12.02 -25.58 3.02
CA ALA A 150 -11.69 -25.24 4.40
C ALA A 150 -11.53 -23.72 4.56
N THR A 151 -11.78 -23.22 5.78
CA THR A 151 -11.44 -21.86 6.17
C THR A 151 -10.06 -21.85 6.81
N ILE A 152 -9.18 -20.99 6.29
CA ILE A 152 -7.85 -20.74 6.86
C ILE A 152 -7.90 -19.36 7.48
N LYS A 153 -7.57 -19.26 8.76
CA LYS A 153 -7.42 -18.00 9.50
C LYS A 153 -5.95 -17.62 9.53
N LEU A 154 -5.67 -16.39 9.18
CA LEU A 154 -4.31 -15.83 9.22
C LEU A 154 -4.27 -14.67 10.20
N ARG A 155 -3.22 -14.60 10.99
CA ARG A 155 -2.90 -13.48 11.87
C ARG A 155 -1.42 -13.12 11.70
N ASN A 156 -1.18 -11.87 11.36
CA ASN A 156 0.16 -11.30 11.24
C ASN A 156 0.35 -10.26 12.34
N VAL A 157 1.45 -10.34 13.07
CA VAL A 157 1.81 -9.44 14.18
C VAL A 157 3.15 -8.82 13.87
N THR A 158 3.20 -7.52 13.64
CA THR A 158 4.45 -6.81 13.33
C THR A 158 4.77 -5.78 14.41
N ARG A 159 6.02 -5.74 14.84
CA ARG A 159 6.55 -4.79 15.84
C ARG A 159 7.84 -4.15 15.34
N LEU A 160 8.02 -2.89 15.71
CA LEU A 160 9.32 -2.24 15.65
C LEU A 160 10.07 -2.56 16.95
N THR A 161 11.07 -3.45 16.88
CA THR A 161 11.81 -3.91 18.07
C THR A 161 12.97 -2.98 18.46
N ALA A 162 13.46 -2.21 17.48
CA ALA A 162 14.43 -1.13 17.68
C ALA A 162 14.41 -0.21 16.43
N PRO A 163 15.00 1.00 16.49
CA PRO A 163 15.15 1.81 15.29
C PRO A 163 15.80 1.02 14.15
N GLY A 164 15.09 0.91 13.02
CA GLY A 164 15.53 0.14 11.86
C GLY A 164 15.52 -1.38 12.03
N LYS A 165 14.77 -1.93 12.99
CA LYS A 165 14.57 -3.37 13.15
C LYS A 165 13.09 -3.69 13.32
N LEU A 166 12.58 -4.59 12.52
CA LEU A 166 11.21 -5.10 12.57
C LEU A 166 11.23 -6.60 12.84
N GLU A 167 10.25 -7.04 13.59
CA GLU A 167 9.89 -8.45 13.71
C GLU A 167 8.44 -8.65 13.32
N SER A 168 8.17 -9.71 12.60
CA SER A 168 6.82 -10.12 12.24
C SER A 168 6.64 -11.61 12.45
N GLU A 169 5.52 -11.97 13.05
CA GLU A 169 5.10 -13.35 13.26
C GLU A 169 3.79 -13.58 12.51
N GLN A 170 3.78 -14.59 11.65
CA GLN A 170 2.58 -14.99 10.95
C GLN A 170 2.08 -16.31 11.53
N TYR A 171 0.83 -16.32 11.90
CA TYR A 171 0.14 -17.48 12.44
C TYR A 171 -0.95 -17.93 11.49
N MET A 172 -1.16 -19.24 11.46
CA MET A 172 -2.19 -19.88 10.64
C MET A 172 -2.99 -20.88 11.47
N ALA A 173 -4.29 -20.89 11.28
CA ALA A 173 -5.18 -21.91 11.79
C ALA A 173 -6.07 -22.45 10.67
N MET A 174 -6.23 -23.76 10.59
CA MET A 174 -7.17 -24.43 9.70
C MET A 174 -8.44 -24.81 10.45
N LYS A 175 -9.60 -24.35 10.01
CA LYS A 175 -10.89 -24.58 10.69
C LYS A 175 -10.84 -24.11 12.14
N ASP A 176 -11.17 -25.00 13.06
CA ASP A 176 -11.20 -24.76 14.51
C ASP A 176 -9.90 -25.20 15.23
N ALA A 177 -8.85 -25.52 14.48
CA ALA A 177 -7.57 -25.88 15.05
C ALA A 177 -6.91 -24.66 15.73
N PRO A 178 -6.10 -24.86 16.77
CA PRO A 178 -5.34 -23.77 17.37
C PRO A 178 -4.39 -23.13 16.34
N GLU A 179 -4.20 -21.83 16.48
CA GLU A 179 -3.19 -21.11 15.68
C GLU A 179 -1.79 -21.70 15.93
N LYS A 180 -1.03 -21.81 14.85
CA LYS A 180 0.38 -22.20 14.90
C LYS A 180 1.22 -21.15 14.17
N LEU A 181 2.41 -20.91 14.69
CA LEU A 181 3.38 -20.09 13.98
C LEU A 181 3.67 -20.73 12.62
N PHE A 182 3.49 -19.94 11.57
CA PHE A 182 3.75 -20.33 10.19
C PHE A 182 5.12 -19.83 9.72
N VAL A 183 5.45 -18.58 10.04
CA VAL A 183 6.75 -17.99 9.72
C VAL A 183 7.07 -16.85 10.70
N HIS A 184 8.33 -16.77 11.10
CA HIS A 184 8.91 -15.65 11.83
C HIS A 184 9.81 -14.86 10.88
N VAL A 185 9.66 -13.53 10.87
CA VAL A 185 10.39 -12.63 9.99
C VAL A 185 11.16 -11.61 10.83
N GLU A 186 12.44 -11.50 10.56
CA GLU A 186 13.31 -10.44 11.08
C GLU A 186 13.73 -9.54 9.94
N ALA A 187 13.54 -8.23 10.08
CA ALA A 187 13.94 -7.26 9.06
C ALA A 187 14.84 -6.18 9.63
N LYS A 188 15.83 -5.79 8.84
CA LYS A 188 16.78 -4.72 9.14
C LYS A 188 16.80 -3.71 8.01
N LYS A 189 16.68 -2.45 8.39
CA LYS A 189 16.73 -1.33 7.45
C LYS A 189 18.13 -1.17 6.86
N ARG A 190 18.20 -0.94 5.56
CA ARG A 190 19.43 -0.62 4.84
C ARG A 190 19.91 0.80 5.09
#